data_59e85c3dfb758b091c6e3990d273fe1d
#
_entry.id   59e85c3dfb758b091c6e3990d273fe1d
#
_cell.length_a   1.000
_cell.length_b   1.000
_cell.length_c   1.000
_cell.angle_alpha   90.00
_cell.angle_beta   90.00
_cell.angle_gamma   90.00
#
_symmetry.space_group_name_H-M   'P 1'
#
loop_
_entity.id
_entity.type
_entity.pdbx_description
1 polymer ?
#
loop_
_entity_poly.entity_id
_entity_poly.type
_entity_poly.pdbx_seq_one_letter_code
_entity_poly.pdbx_strand_id
1 'polypeptide(L)'
;MRMRELERASGVSRETIRFYIREGLLPEPDRTHRNSATYSDEHLARLLTIRRLKDERFLPLYVIRSLFAGDQPGWLEPQMLPEIDHLLRARLDAEGERLDAVAFALANGADPDHLADSIAAGVIAPSADGTISPRDQRILRLLIDAAKVGFTRERGYAGTDMGRVAAVMHELADIELKEFFANVAPHVGELEAVDMAERGIGILNQLMAELFTREVLALLTERRRIANDNRSAEAQGAGDAQDADQA
;
A
#
# COMPACT_ATOMS: atom_id res chain seq x y z
N MET A 1 -24.74 25.15 6.12
CA MET A 1 -25.53 23.94 5.79
C MET A 1 -25.66 23.02 6.99
N ARG A 2 -26.63 22.11 7.00
CA ARG A 2 -26.80 21.11 8.05
C ARG A 2 -26.02 19.83 7.69
N MET A 3 -25.77 18.94 8.67
CA MET A 3 -25.01 17.69 8.46
C MET A 3 -25.52 16.86 7.28
N ARG A 4 -26.83 16.68 7.11
CA ARG A 4 -27.40 15.93 5.97
C ARG A 4 -27.13 16.56 4.60
N GLU A 5 -27.08 17.88 4.56
CA GLU A 5 -26.77 18.62 3.33
C GLU A 5 -25.28 18.47 3.00
N LEU A 6 -24.42 18.54 4.03
CA LEU A 6 -22.99 18.35 3.88
C LEU A 6 -22.64 16.92 3.43
N GLU A 7 -23.29 15.90 4.01
CA GLU A 7 -23.16 14.49 3.55
C GLU A 7 -23.51 14.35 2.06
N ARG A 8 -24.65 14.90 1.67
CA ARG A 8 -25.11 14.81 0.28
C ARG A 8 -24.19 15.55 -0.69
N ALA A 9 -23.72 16.73 -0.31
CA ALA A 9 -22.87 17.57 -1.16
C ALA A 9 -21.44 17.02 -1.28
N SER A 10 -20.89 16.46 -0.20
CA SER A 10 -19.51 15.94 -0.18
C SER A 10 -19.39 14.47 -0.59
N GLY A 11 -20.48 13.69 -0.46
CA GLY A 11 -20.45 12.24 -0.62
C GLY A 11 -19.72 11.49 0.52
N VAL A 12 -19.45 12.17 1.65
CA VAL A 12 -18.76 11.63 2.81
C VAL A 12 -19.76 11.36 3.95
N SER A 13 -19.69 10.18 4.58
CA SER A 13 -20.62 9.79 5.66
C SER A 13 -20.46 10.70 6.89
N ARG A 14 -21.55 10.88 7.65
CA ARG A 14 -21.53 11.68 8.90
C ARG A 14 -20.54 11.17 9.94
N GLU A 15 -20.32 9.86 9.98
CA GLU A 15 -19.34 9.23 10.87
C GLU A 15 -17.93 9.67 10.48
N THR A 16 -17.62 9.65 9.19
CA THR A 16 -16.34 10.10 8.64
C THR A 16 -16.17 11.62 8.82
N ILE A 17 -17.22 12.41 8.61
CA ILE A 17 -17.17 13.87 8.84
C ILE A 17 -16.85 14.16 10.31
N ARG A 18 -17.50 13.47 11.26
CA ARG A 18 -17.22 13.61 12.69
C ARG A 18 -15.81 13.16 13.06
N PHE A 19 -15.35 12.09 12.44
CA PHE A 19 -13.98 11.64 12.59
C PHE A 19 -12.99 12.70 12.11
N TYR A 20 -13.19 13.30 10.93
CA TYR A 20 -12.32 14.36 10.41
C TYR A 20 -12.31 15.63 11.27
N ILE A 21 -13.42 15.99 11.88
CA ILE A 21 -13.47 17.09 12.86
C ILE A 21 -12.62 16.75 14.08
N ARG A 22 -12.79 15.57 14.67
CA ARG A 22 -12.04 15.11 15.84
C ARG A 22 -10.54 15.02 15.57
N GLU A 23 -10.15 14.64 14.37
CA GLU A 23 -8.75 14.55 13.94
C GLU A 23 -8.16 15.91 13.47
N GLY A 24 -8.92 16.99 13.55
CA GLY A 24 -8.46 18.33 13.16
C GLY A 24 -8.30 18.55 11.66
N LEU A 25 -8.87 17.67 10.83
CA LEU A 25 -8.90 17.82 9.37
C LEU A 25 -9.96 18.81 8.90
N LEU A 26 -11.01 18.97 9.70
CA LEU A 26 -12.08 19.94 9.51
C LEU A 26 -12.17 20.87 10.73
N PRO A 27 -12.54 22.12 10.54
CA PRO A 27 -12.80 23.02 11.66
C PRO A 27 -14.00 22.53 12.49
N GLU A 28 -14.10 23.04 13.73
CA GLU A 28 -15.30 22.81 14.53
C GLU A 28 -16.51 23.52 13.91
N PRO A 29 -17.69 22.88 13.85
CA PRO A 29 -18.89 23.51 13.31
C PRO A 29 -19.41 24.58 14.25
N ASP A 30 -20.05 25.61 13.70
CA ASP A 30 -20.75 26.64 14.47
C ASP A 30 -21.93 26.03 15.23
N ARG A 31 -21.93 26.18 16.55
CA ARG A 31 -23.01 25.73 17.44
C ARG A 31 -23.85 26.91 17.86
N THR A 32 -24.84 27.28 17.06
CA THR A 32 -25.78 28.34 17.38
C THR A 32 -26.77 27.98 18.49
N HIS A 33 -27.02 26.66 18.73
CA HIS A 33 -27.86 26.13 19.81
C HIS A 33 -27.33 24.76 20.27
N ARG A 34 -27.68 24.38 21.51
CA ARG A 34 -27.20 23.16 22.19
C ARG A 34 -27.35 21.86 21.38
N ASN A 35 -28.25 21.83 20.38
CA ASN A 35 -28.53 20.66 19.54
C ASN A 35 -28.42 20.93 18.03
N SER A 36 -27.77 22.02 17.59
CA SER A 36 -27.75 22.41 16.19
C SER A 36 -26.37 22.89 15.77
N ALA A 37 -25.67 22.03 14.99
CA ALA A 37 -24.43 22.37 14.33
C ALA A 37 -24.68 22.86 12.90
N THR A 38 -24.01 23.94 12.53
CA THR A 38 -24.03 24.53 11.19
C THR A 38 -22.61 24.43 10.57
N TYR A 39 -22.54 23.97 9.36
CA TYR A 39 -21.31 23.78 8.60
C TYR A 39 -21.20 24.86 7.51
N SER A 40 -20.03 25.46 7.37
CA SER A 40 -19.74 26.47 6.35
C SER A 40 -19.38 25.84 5.00
N ASP A 41 -19.27 26.68 3.97
CA ASP A 41 -18.76 26.26 2.66
C ASP A 41 -17.30 25.81 2.73
N GLU A 42 -16.54 26.29 3.73
CA GLU A 42 -15.19 25.82 4.00
C GLU A 42 -15.16 24.32 4.36
N HIS A 43 -16.12 23.85 5.18
CA HIS A 43 -16.24 22.42 5.49
C HIS A 43 -16.44 21.57 4.22
N LEU A 44 -17.31 22.04 3.32
CA LEU A 44 -17.54 21.36 2.05
C LEU A 44 -16.28 21.34 1.16
N ALA A 45 -15.64 22.51 1.01
CA ALA A 45 -14.41 22.62 0.22
C ALA A 45 -13.30 21.73 0.74
N ARG A 46 -13.08 21.70 2.08
CA ARG A 46 -12.09 20.80 2.71
C ARG A 46 -12.45 19.33 2.52
N LEU A 47 -13.71 18.93 2.67
CA LEU A 47 -14.14 17.54 2.44
C LEU A 47 -13.89 17.08 1.00
N LEU A 48 -14.20 17.91 0.00
CA LEU A 48 -13.93 17.61 -1.40
C LEU A 48 -12.43 17.51 -1.66
N THR A 49 -11.64 18.38 -1.03
CA THR A 49 -10.17 18.34 -1.12
C THR A 49 -9.59 17.09 -0.46
N ILE A 50 -10.05 16.73 0.76
CA ILE A 50 -9.63 15.50 1.45
C ILE A 50 -9.92 14.29 0.58
N ARG A 51 -11.14 14.20 0.03
CA ARG A 51 -11.52 13.10 -0.85
C ARG A 51 -10.61 13.01 -2.08
N ARG A 52 -10.38 14.12 -2.78
CA ARG A 52 -9.48 14.16 -3.94
C ARG A 52 -8.06 13.75 -3.59
N LEU A 53 -7.50 14.29 -2.50
CA LEU A 53 -6.13 13.97 -2.07
C LEU A 53 -6.01 12.50 -1.61
N LYS A 54 -7.05 11.95 -0.99
CA LYS A 54 -7.10 10.56 -0.56
C LYS A 54 -7.31 9.61 -1.74
N ASP A 55 -8.30 9.89 -2.61
CA ASP A 55 -8.75 8.97 -3.66
C ASP A 55 -7.87 9.05 -4.93
N GLU A 56 -7.39 10.26 -5.30
CA GLU A 56 -6.58 10.47 -6.51
C GLU A 56 -5.07 10.49 -6.23
N ARG A 57 -4.66 10.92 -5.04
CA ARG A 57 -3.26 11.09 -4.65
C ARG A 57 -2.81 10.11 -3.58
N PHE A 58 -3.73 9.30 -3.03
CA PHE A 58 -3.50 8.32 -1.98
C PHE A 58 -2.78 8.88 -0.75
N LEU A 59 -2.97 10.18 -0.46
CA LEU A 59 -2.32 10.83 0.67
C LEU A 59 -2.93 10.37 2.00
N PRO A 60 -2.11 10.01 2.98
CA PRO A 60 -2.56 9.71 4.34
C PRO A 60 -3.19 10.92 5.01
N LEU A 61 -4.15 10.68 5.91
CA LEU A 61 -4.90 11.75 6.56
C LEU A 61 -4.03 12.72 7.38
N TYR A 62 -2.94 12.24 7.99
CA TYR A 62 -2.04 13.12 8.75
C TYR A 62 -1.29 14.11 7.82
N VAL A 63 -0.92 13.70 6.60
CA VAL A 63 -0.35 14.58 5.58
C VAL A 63 -1.36 15.64 5.15
N ILE A 64 -2.60 15.22 4.88
CA ILE A 64 -3.69 16.13 4.52
C ILE A 64 -3.95 17.12 5.66
N ARG A 65 -3.86 16.67 6.92
CA ARG A 65 -3.97 17.54 8.09
C ARG A 65 -2.87 18.59 8.13
N SER A 66 -1.62 18.21 7.94
CA SER A 66 -0.49 19.15 7.90
C SER A 66 -0.65 20.20 6.79
N LEU A 67 -1.14 19.80 5.61
CA LEU A 67 -1.46 20.71 4.50
C LEU A 67 -2.52 21.76 4.89
N PHE A 68 -3.54 21.37 5.68
CA PHE A 68 -4.57 22.29 6.14
C PHE A 68 -4.15 23.17 7.32
N ALA A 69 -3.21 22.70 8.13
CA ALA A 69 -2.69 23.48 9.26
C ALA A 69 -1.76 24.63 8.82
N GLY A 70 -1.39 24.66 7.54
CA GLY A 70 -0.36 25.60 7.06
C GLY A 70 1.05 25.20 7.53
N ASP A 71 1.16 24.15 8.34
CA ASP A 71 2.38 23.45 8.60
C ASP A 71 2.71 22.68 7.32
N GLN A 72 3.37 23.33 6.38
CA GLN A 72 4.03 22.60 5.32
C GLN A 72 5.11 21.77 6.02
N PRO A 73 4.99 20.44 6.08
CA PRO A 73 6.14 19.65 6.48
C PRO A 73 7.27 20.09 5.55
N GLY A 74 8.46 20.37 6.09
CA GLY A 74 9.57 20.93 5.28
C GLY A 74 9.92 20.09 4.05
N TRP A 75 9.47 18.81 4.01
CA TRP A 75 9.57 17.94 2.84
C TRP A 75 8.49 18.17 1.74
N LEU A 76 7.47 19.01 2.01
CA LEU A 76 6.49 19.48 1.02
C LEU A 76 6.83 20.87 0.46
N GLU A 77 8.00 21.41 0.76
CA GLU A 77 8.45 22.62 0.07
C GLU A 77 8.56 22.29 -1.43
N PRO A 78 7.77 22.97 -2.29
CA PRO A 78 7.77 22.71 -3.74
C PRO A 78 9.14 22.85 -4.41
N GLN A 79 10.11 23.38 -3.69
CA GLN A 79 11.44 23.69 -4.19
C GLN A 79 12.46 22.53 -4.06
N MET A 80 12.25 21.60 -3.10
CA MET A 80 13.19 20.47 -2.91
C MET A 80 12.72 19.16 -3.56
N LEU A 81 11.42 18.94 -3.67
CA LEU A 81 10.86 17.67 -4.16
C LEU A 81 11.06 17.39 -5.65
N PRO A 82 10.93 18.36 -6.60
CA PRO A 82 11.04 18.04 -8.02
C PRO A 82 12.43 17.55 -8.41
N GLU A 83 13.49 18.07 -7.79
CA GLU A 83 14.86 17.73 -8.16
C GLU A 83 15.29 16.39 -7.58
N ILE A 84 15.03 16.15 -6.28
CA ILE A 84 15.32 14.84 -5.65
C ILE A 84 14.45 13.73 -6.28
N ASP A 85 13.16 13.96 -6.49
CA ASP A 85 12.26 12.98 -7.14
C ASP A 85 12.75 12.65 -8.56
N HIS A 86 13.09 13.66 -9.35
CA HIS A 86 13.58 13.47 -10.72
C HIS A 86 14.90 12.70 -10.74
N LEU A 87 15.87 13.09 -9.91
CA LEU A 87 17.17 12.44 -9.81
C LEU A 87 17.05 11.00 -9.30
N LEU A 88 16.23 10.79 -8.27
CA LEU A 88 16.02 9.46 -7.70
C LEU A 88 15.30 8.55 -8.70
N ARG A 89 14.27 9.05 -9.41
CA ARG A 89 13.63 8.31 -10.50
C ARG A 89 14.61 7.92 -11.57
N ALA A 90 15.46 8.84 -12.02
CA ALA A 90 16.46 8.57 -13.05
C ALA A 90 17.45 7.48 -12.64
N ARG A 91 17.76 7.36 -11.34
CA ARG A 91 18.64 6.29 -10.81
C ARG A 91 17.92 4.99 -10.50
N LEU A 92 16.70 5.06 -9.98
CA LEU A 92 15.91 3.88 -9.62
C LEU A 92 15.18 3.28 -10.81
N ASP A 93 14.83 4.10 -11.81
CA ASP A 93 14.24 3.57 -13.03
C ASP A 93 15.27 2.69 -13.73
N ALA A 94 14.80 1.52 -14.10
CA ALA A 94 15.64 0.61 -14.83
C ALA A 94 15.96 1.18 -16.21
N GLU A 95 17.19 1.09 -16.62
CA GLU A 95 17.57 1.29 -18.00
C GLU A 95 16.77 0.36 -18.91
N GLY A 96 16.25 0.88 -20.00
CA GLY A 96 15.50 0.11 -21.00
C GLY A 96 14.32 0.88 -21.59
N GLU A 97 13.82 0.35 -22.66
CA GLU A 97 12.69 0.89 -23.40
C GLU A 97 11.36 0.45 -22.78
N ARG A 98 10.37 1.33 -22.82
CA ARG A 98 8.98 0.97 -22.50
C ARG A 98 8.44 0.09 -23.62
N LEU A 99 7.79 -1.01 -23.28
CA LEU A 99 7.26 -1.99 -24.23
C LEU A 99 5.75 -2.14 -24.04
N ASP A 100 5.04 -2.48 -25.11
CA ASP A 100 3.63 -2.83 -25.03
C ASP A 100 3.46 -4.02 -24.06
N ALA A 101 2.54 -3.87 -23.10
CA ALA A 101 2.33 -4.84 -22.03
C ALA A 101 1.90 -6.21 -22.54
N VAL A 102 0.98 -6.21 -23.51
CA VAL A 102 0.40 -7.45 -24.08
C VAL A 102 1.43 -8.16 -24.94
N ALA A 103 2.10 -7.41 -25.83
CA ALA A 103 3.16 -7.97 -26.67
C ALA A 103 4.30 -8.56 -25.84
N PHE A 104 4.71 -7.86 -24.78
CA PHE A 104 5.74 -8.34 -23.87
C PHE A 104 5.31 -9.61 -23.12
N ALA A 105 4.08 -9.64 -22.60
CA ALA A 105 3.52 -10.79 -21.91
C ALA A 105 3.51 -12.03 -22.81
N LEU A 106 2.96 -11.90 -24.01
CA LEU A 106 2.89 -13.00 -24.99
C LEU A 106 4.27 -13.50 -25.40
N ALA A 107 5.21 -12.58 -25.67
CA ALA A 107 6.59 -12.93 -26.04
C ALA A 107 7.34 -13.70 -24.94
N ASN A 108 6.94 -13.53 -23.67
CA ASN A 108 7.54 -14.23 -22.52
C ASN A 108 6.70 -15.41 -22.02
N GLY A 109 5.61 -15.77 -22.72
CA GLY A 109 4.79 -16.94 -22.41
C GLY A 109 3.83 -16.73 -21.23
N ALA A 110 3.43 -15.49 -20.97
CA ALA A 110 2.38 -15.21 -20.00
C ALA A 110 1.00 -15.53 -20.56
N ASP A 111 0.13 -16.02 -19.69
CA ASP A 111 -1.31 -16.06 -19.95
C ASP A 111 -1.88 -14.63 -20.00
N PRO A 112 -2.63 -14.23 -21.04
CA PRO A 112 -3.29 -12.93 -21.12
C PRO A 112 -4.21 -12.62 -19.94
N ASP A 113 -4.93 -13.62 -19.42
CA ASP A 113 -5.80 -13.44 -18.24
C ASP A 113 -4.98 -13.14 -17.00
N HIS A 114 -3.79 -13.74 -16.87
CA HIS A 114 -2.87 -13.46 -15.76
C HIS A 114 -2.35 -12.01 -15.80
N LEU A 115 -2.05 -11.50 -17.00
CA LEU A 115 -1.68 -10.09 -17.17
C LEU A 115 -2.85 -9.18 -16.77
N ALA A 116 -4.06 -9.46 -17.24
CA ALA A 116 -5.25 -8.67 -16.93
C ALA A 116 -5.51 -8.63 -15.41
N ASP A 117 -5.43 -9.76 -14.72
CA ASP A 117 -5.55 -9.84 -13.27
C ASP A 117 -4.46 -9.04 -12.54
N SER A 118 -3.22 -9.09 -13.01
CA SER A 118 -2.09 -8.37 -12.42
C SER A 118 -2.24 -6.85 -12.58
N ILE A 119 -2.80 -6.38 -13.70
CA ILE A 119 -3.15 -4.98 -13.92
C ILE A 119 -4.30 -4.56 -13.00
N ALA A 120 -5.38 -5.36 -12.97
CA ALA A 120 -6.54 -5.08 -12.12
C ALA A 120 -6.18 -5.05 -10.61
N ALA A 121 -5.20 -5.86 -10.21
CA ALA A 121 -4.68 -5.91 -8.85
C ALA A 121 -3.64 -4.81 -8.53
N GLY A 122 -3.30 -3.95 -9.49
CA GLY A 122 -2.31 -2.87 -9.32
C GLY A 122 -0.86 -3.35 -9.17
N VAL A 123 -0.56 -4.58 -9.57
CA VAL A 123 0.81 -5.15 -9.55
C VAL A 123 1.62 -4.69 -10.76
N ILE A 124 0.95 -4.58 -11.91
CA ILE A 124 1.49 -4.02 -13.15
C ILE A 124 0.72 -2.75 -13.47
N ALA A 125 1.43 -1.67 -13.78
CA ALA A 125 0.86 -0.35 -14.02
C ALA A 125 1.17 0.18 -15.44
N PRO A 126 0.40 -0.21 -16.48
CA PRO A 126 0.60 0.30 -17.81
C PRO A 126 0.30 1.80 -17.88
N SER A 127 1.02 2.53 -18.73
CA SER A 127 0.68 3.89 -19.12
C SER A 127 -0.58 3.94 -19.98
N ALA A 128 -1.11 5.13 -20.23
CA ALA A 128 -2.33 5.33 -21.03
C ALA A 128 -2.23 4.78 -22.47
N ASP A 129 -1.00 4.65 -22.99
CA ASP A 129 -0.71 4.06 -24.31
C ASP A 129 -0.55 2.53 -24.30
N GLY A 130 -0.78 1.88 -23.14
CA GLY A 130 -0.63 0.43 -22.97
C GLY A 130 0.81 -0.05 -22.72
N THR A 131 1.79 0.84 -22.66
CA THR A 131 3.18 0.45 -22.43
C THR A 131 3.50 0.29 -20.95
N ILE A 132 4.41 -0.62 -20.62
CA ILE A 132 4.95 -0.84 -19.28
C ILE A 132 6.40 -0.42 -19.14
N SER A 133 6.77 0.03 -17.95
CA SER A 133 8.13 0.43 -17.62
C SER A 133 9.08 -0.77 -17.61
N PRO A 134 10.41 -0.55 -17.74
CA PRO A 134 11.40 -1.61 -17.55
C PRO A 134 11.29 -2.31 -16.18
N ARG A 135 10.80 -1.60 -15.16
CA ARG A 135 10.53 -2.18 -13.83
C ARG A 135 9.35 -3.13 -13.87
N ASP A 136 8.21 -2.71 -14.47
CA ASP A 136 7.05 -3.59 -14.64
C ASP A 136 7.38 -4.81 -15.50
N GLN A 137 8.23 -4.66 -16.51
CA GLN A 137 8.71 -5.79 -17.30
C GLN A 137 9.44 -6.82 -16.43
N ARG A 138 10.26 -6.37 -15.45
CA ARG A 138 10.93 -7.27 -14.50
C ARG A 138 9.93 -7.92 -13.54
N ILE A 139 8.99 -7.17 -13.03
CA ILE A 139 7.93 -7.70 -12.17
C ILE A 139 7.14 -8.78 -12.93
N LEU A 140 6.73 -8.48 -14.17
CA LEU A 140 5.98 -9.43 -14.99
C LEU A 140 6.78 -10.71 -15.28
N ARG A 141 8.08 -10.61 -15.53
CA ARG A 141 8.93 -11.81 -15.66
C ARG A 141 8.93 -12.67 -14.41
N LEU A 142 9.02 -12.05 -13.21
CA LEU A 142 8.95 -12.78 -11.94
C LEU A 142 7.60 -13.48 -11.74
N LEU A 143 6.50 -12.84 -12.15
CA LEU A 143 5.17 -13.47 -12.12
C LEU A 143 5.08 -14.66 -13.08
N ILE A 144 5.64 -14.53 -14.29
CA ILE A 144 5.73 -15.62 -15.28
C ILE A 144 6.55 -16.77 -14.71
N ASP A 145 7.68 -16.48 -14.08
CA ASP A 145 8.55 -17.51 -13.50
C ASP A 145 7.87 -18.18 -12.28
N ALA A 146 7.12 -17.43 -11.49
CA ALA A 146 6.28 -18.00 -10.43
C ALA A 146 5.23 -18.98 -11.00
N ALA A 147 4.58 -18.64 -12.12
CA ALA A 147 3.64 -19.53 -12.78
C ALA A 147 4.32 -20.82 -13.28
N LYS A 148 5.55 -20.75 -13.82
CA LYS A 148 6.32 -21.91 -14.25
C LYS A 148 6.66 -22.88 -13.12
N VAL A 149 6.90 -22.38 -11.90
CA VAL A 149 7.15 -23.23 -10.72
C VAL A 149 5.86 -23.69 -10.03
N GLY A 150 4.69 -23.33 -10.57
CA GLY A 150 3.40 -23.86 -10.16
C GLY A 150 2.48 -22.94 -9.37
N PHE A 151 2.80 -21.66 -9.26
CA PHE A 151 1.88 -20.67 -8.69
C PHE A 151 0.89 -20.22 -9.78
N THR A 152 -0.07 -21.09 -10.10
CA THR A 152 -1.04 -20.90 -11.18
C THR A 152 -2.47 -20.73 -10.63
N ARG A 153 -3.35 -20.19 -11.48
CA ARG A 153 -4.77 -20.00 -11.15
C ARG A 153 -5.46 -21.33 -10.84
N GLU A 154 -5.15 -22.41 -11.57
CA GLU A 154 -5.71 -23.75 -11.33
C GLU A 154 -5.35 -24.30 -9.94
N ARG A 155 -4.26 -23.82 -9.36
CA ARG A 155 -3.81 -24.16 -8.00
C ARG A 155 -4.25 -23.14 -6.95
N GLY A 156 -5.13 -22.22 -7.31
CA GLY A 156 -5.69 -21.21 -6.42
C GLY A 156 -4.87 -19.95 -6.24
N TYR A 157 -3.83 -19.72 -7.06
CA TYR A 157 -3.07 -18.48 -7.04
C TYR A 157 -3.63 -17.50 -8.06
N ALA A 158 -4.38 -16.51 -7.59
CA ALA A 158 -4.92 -15.44 -8.42
C ALA A 158 -4.05 -14.18 -8.38
N GLY A 159 -4.14 -13.33 -9.39
CA GLY A 159 -3.48 -12.02 -9.41
C GLY A 159 -3.86 -11.13 -8.21
N THR A 160 -5.06 -11.32 -7.65
CA THR A 160 -5.52 -10.66 -6.43
C THR A 160 -4.66 -10.95 -5.19
N ASP A 161 -3.99 -12.11 -5.13
CA ASP A 161 -3.09 -12.44 -4.02
C ASP A 161 -1.83 -11.59 -4.08
N MET A 162 -1.31 -11.33 -5.28
CA MET A 162 -0.20 -10.41 -5.49
C MET A 162 -0.62 -8.96 -5.26
N GLY A 163 -1.87 -8.59 -5.48
CA GLY A 163 -2.42 -7.28 -5.13
C GLY A 163 -2.29 -6.95 -3.65
N ARG A 164 -2.50 -7.95 -2.76
CA ARG A 164 -2.26 -7.79 -1.31
C ARG A 164 -0.78 -7.53 -1.00
N VAL A 165 0.12 -8.23 -1.67
CA VAL A 165 1.56 -8.01 -1.53
C VAL A 165 1.93 -6.61 -2.03
N ALA A 166 1.42 -6.20 -3.19
CA ALA A 166 1.65 -4.86 -3.74
C ALA A 166 1.15 -3.75 -2.79
N ALA A 167 -0.02 -3.94 -2.15
CA ALA A 167 -0.55 -3.00 -1.17
C ALA A 167 0.35 -2.86 0.07
N VAL A 168 0.86 -3.97 0.61
CA VAL A 168 1.80 -3.96 1.74
C VAL A 168 3.12 -3.28 1.35
N MET A 169 3.63 -3.55 0.14
CA MET A 169 4.84 -2.89 -0.37
C MET A 169 4.64 -1.39 -0.58
N HIS A 170 3.47 -0.97 -1.05
CA HIS A 170 3.14 0.44 -1.18
C HIS A 170 3.16 1.15 0.19
N GLU A 171 2.51 0.56 1.19
CA GLU A 171 2.47 1.13 2.55
C GLU A 171 3.88 1.21 3.17
N LEU A 172 4.69 0.16 3.01
CA LEU A 172 6.06 0.16 3.48
C LEU A 172 6.90 1.24 2.78
N ALA A 173 6.82 1.35 1.46
CA ALA A 173 7.54 2.37 0.70
C ALA A 173 7.12 3.79 1.11
N ASP A 174 5.83 4.01 1.40
CA ASP A 174 5.31 5.28 1.88
C ASP A 174 5.88 5.64 3.26
N ILE A 175 5.96 4.68 4.19
CA ILE A 175 6.57 4.87 5.51
C ILE A 175 8.05 5.25 5.35
N GLU A 176 8.81 4.48 4.60
CA GLU A 176 10.26 4.68 4.41
C GLU A 176 10.57 6.04 3.73
N LEU A 177 9.81 6.42 2.72
CA LEU A 177 9.95 7.73 2.08
C LEU A 177 9.68 8.87 3.06
N LYS A 178 8.66 8.76 3.90
CA LYS A 178 8.33 9.78 4.91
C LYS A 178 9.44 9.93 5.93
N GLU A 179 9.93 8.81 6.46
CA GLU A 179 11.05 8.81 7.42
C GLU A 179 12.31 9.41 6.79
N PHE A 180 12.61 9.08 5.52
CA PHE A 180 13.73 9.65 4.81
C PHE A 180 13.61 11.17 4.64
N PHE A 181 12.47 11.66 4.15
CA PHE A 181 12.26 13.09 3.95
C PHE A 181 12.11 13.88 5.24
N ALA A 182 11.64 13.27 6.32
CA ALA A 182 11.54 13.93 7.62
C ALA A 182 12.89 14.03 8.35
N ASN A 183 13.71 12.99 8.26
CA ASN A 183 14.86 12.82 9.15
C ASN A 183 16.23 12.92 8.43
N VAL A 184 16.28 12.70 7.12
CA VAL A 184 17.55 12.65 6.36
C VAL A 184 17.68 13.82 5.39
N ALA A 185 16.74 13.94 4.47
CA ALA A 185 16.81 14.91 3.36
C ALA A 185 17.04 16.37 3.81
N PRO A 186 16.46 16.86 4.93
CA PRO A 186 16.67 18.23 5.40
C PRO A 186 18.09 18.53 5.90
N HIS A 187 18.88 17.48 6.19
CA HIS A 187 20.18 17.61 6.83
C HIS A 187 21.38 17.39 5.89
N VAL A 188 21.12 17.07 4.62
CA VAL A 188 22.15 16.77 3.61
C VAL A 188 21.88 17.51 2.32
N GLY A 189 22.88 17.62 1.45
CA GLY A 189 22.71 18.18 0.11
C GLY A 189 21.92 17.24 -0.81
N GLU A 190 21.28 17.78 -1.85
CA GLU A 190 20.39 17.02 -2.75
C GLU A 190 21.04 15.78 -3.37
N LEU A 191 22.27 15.91 -3.89
CA LEU A 191 23.00 14.78 -4.48
C LEU A 191 23.34 13.71 -3.44
N GLU A 192 23.67 14.12 -2.22
CA GLU A 192 23.94 13.22 -1.11
C GLU A 192 22.66 12.50 -0.67
N ALA A 193 21.53 13.22 -0.59
CA ALA A 193 20.22 12.65 -0.30
C ALA A 193 19.84 11.57 -1.34
N VAL A 194 20.04 11.84 -2.62
CA VAL A 194 19.77 10.86 -3.69
C VAL A 194 20.67 9.63 -3.57
N ASP A 195 21.96 9.80 -3.31
CA ASP A 195 22.90 8.70 -3.08
C ASP A 195 22.52 7.84 -1.87
N MET A 196 22.11 8.50 -0.77
CA MET A 196 21.66 7.80 0.44
C MET A 196 20.37 7.04 0.19
N ALA A 197 19.39 7.64 -0.49
CA ALA A 197 18.12 6.99 -0.83
C ALA A 197 18.34 5.76 -1.74
N GLU A 198 19.15 5.87 -2.79
CA GLU A 198 19.45 4.75 -3.68
C GLU A 198 20.09 3.57 -2.94
N ARG A 199 21.11 3.84 -2.12
CA ARG A 199 21.78 2.81 -1.32
C ARG A 199 20.85 2.25 -0.23
N GLY A 200 20.07 3.12 0.43
CA GLY A 200 19.10 2.74 1.44
C GLY A 200 18.04 1.78 0.91
N ILE A 201 17.48 2.07 -0.27
CA ILE A 201 16.54 1.19 -0.95
C ILE A 201 17.18 -0.18 -1.27
N GLY A 202 18.45 -0.18 -1.71
CA GLY A 202 19.17 -1.44 -1.95
C GLY A 202 19.33 -2.29 -0.69
N ILE A 203 19.69 -1.67 0.42
CA ILE A 203 19.83 -2.32 1.73
C ILE A 203 18.45 -2.81 2.23
N LEU A 204 17.43 -1.98 2.15
CA LEU A 204 16.07 -2.31 2.57
C LEU A 204 15.52 -3.51 1.79
N ASN A 205 15.73 -3.58 0.49
CA ASN A 205 15.32 -4.72 -0.33
C ASN A 205 15.95 -6.03 0.15
N GLN A 206 17.23 -6.03 0.51
CA GLN A 206 17.92 -7.21 1.06
C GLN A 206 17.38 -7.56 2.45
N LEU A 207 17.20 -6.56 3.32
CA LEU A 207 16.62 -6.76 4.65
C LEU A 207 15.20 -7.35 4.57
N MET A 208 14.36 -6.85 3.67
CA MET A 208 13.01 -7.38 3.46
C MET A 208 13.03 -8.85 3.03
N ALA A 209 13.93 -9.24 2.13
CA ALA A 209 14.05 -10.63 1.70
C ALA A 209 14.42 -11.57 2.86
N GLU A 210 15.35 -11.15 3.73
CA GLU A 210 15.75 -11.92 4.91
C GLU A 210 14.63 -11.96 5.97
N LEU A 211 13.98 -10.83 6.24
CA LEU A 211 12.86 -10.77 7.19
C LEU A 211 11.69 -11.63 6.72
N PHE A 212 11.34 -11.57 5.44
CA PHE A 212 10.27 -12.38 4.87
C PHE A 212 10.56 -13.88 5.02
N THR A 213 11.79 -14.31 4.67
CA THR A 213 12.22 -15.70 4.82
C THR A 213 12.16 -16.15 6.28
N ARG A 214 12.63 -15.33 7.20
CA ARG A 214 12.58 -15.60 8.65
C ARG A 214 11.13 -15.79 9.13
N GLU A 215 10.21 -14.90 8.74
CA GLU A 215 8.81 -14.98 9.13
C GLU A 215 8.12 -16.22 8.55
N VAL A 216 8.42 -16.58 7.29
CA VAL A 216 7.92 -17.83 6.70
C VAL A 216 8.35 -19.04 7.54
N LEU A 217 9.64 -19.12 7.92
CA LEU A 217 10.15 -20.22 8.75
C LEU A 217 9.51 -20.26 10.14
N ALA A 218 9.31 -19.10 10.76
CA ALA A 218 8.64 -18.99 12.06
C ALA A 218 7.18 -19.48 11.99
N LEU A 219 6.42 -19.05 10.98
CA LEU A 219 5.04 -19.48 10.76
C LEU A 219 4.92 -20.98 10.45
N LEU A 220 5.84 -21.54 9.69
CA LEU A 220 5.89 -23.00 9.44
C LEU A 220 6.14 -23.79 10.73
N THR A 221 7.03 -23.30 11.58
CA THR A 221 7.32 -23.92 12.90
C THR A 221 6.08 -23.89 13.80
N GLU A 222 5.40 -22.77 13.87
CA GLU A 222 4.20 -22.61 14.69
C GLU A 222 3.04 -23.51 14.19
N ARG A 223 2.82 -23.55 12.86
CA ARG A 223 1.81 -24.47 12.28
C ARG A 223 2.10 -25.91 12.59
N ARG A 224 3.37 -26.34 12.59
CA ARG A 224 3.77 -27.69 12.93
C ARG A 224 3.50 -27.98 14.40
N ARG A 225 3.78 -27.03 15.31
CA ARG A 225 3.47 -27.15 16.72
C ARG A 225 1.98 -27.37 16.97
N ILE A 226 1.12 -26.50 16.40
CA ILE A 226 -0.33 -26.60 16.51
C ILE A 226 -0.85 -27.94 15.98
N ALA A 227 -0.34 -28.41 14.84
CA ALA A 227 -0.73 -29.70 14.26
C ALA A 227 -0.34 -30.89 15.14
N ASN A 228 0.77 -30.82 15.85
CA ASN A 228 1.20 -31.86 16.80
C ASN A 228 0.36 -31.85 18.07
N ASP A 229 0.07 -30.66 18.62
CA ASP A 229 -0.77 -30.50 19.81
C ASP A 229 -2.19 -31.06 19.56
N ASN A 230 -2.79 -30.77 18.39
CA ASN A 230 -4.10 -31.30 18.00
C ASN A 230 -4.08 -32.83 17.88
N ARG A 231 -3.08 -33.44 17.27
CA ARG A 231 -2.94 -34.88 17.18
C ARG A 231 -2.80 -35.57 18.54
N SER A 232 -2.09 -34.93 19.46
CA SER A 232 -1.93 -35.44 20.83
C SER A 232 -3.23 -35.39 21.60
N ALA A 233 -4.02 -34.32 21.44
CA ALA A 233 -5.35 -34.18 22.06
C ALA A 233 -6.36 -35.21 21.52
N GLU A 234 -6.37 -35.46 20.20
CA GLU A 234 -7.20 -36.46 19.55
C GLU A 234 -6.85 -37.88 20.02
N ALA A 235 -5.55 -38.19 20.17
CA ALA A 235 -5.12 -39.50 20.67
C ALA A 235 -5.49 -39.74 22.13
N GLN A 236 -5.43 -38.72 22.98
CA GLN A 236 -5.89 -38.79 24.37
C GLN A 236 -7.41 -38.99 24.49
N GLY A 237 -8.18 -38.20 23.72
CA GLY A 237 -9.65 -38.33 23.71
C GLY A 237 -10.15 -39.69 23.17
N ALA A 238 -9.42 -40.32 22.25
CA ALA A 238 -9.71 -41.65 21.75
C ALA A 238 -9.38 -42.75 22.80
N GLY A 239 -8.33 -42.55 23.60
CA GLY A 239 -7.97 -43.46 24.73
C GLY A 239 -9.02 -43.44 25.83
N ASP A 240 -9.44 -42.25 26.25
CA ASP A 240 -10.46 -42.07 27.30
C ASP A 240 -11.83 -42.65 26.90
N ALA A 241 -12.20 -42.59 25.61
CA ALA A 241 -13.45 -43.17 25.09
C ALA A 241 -13.42 -44.71 25.07
N GLN A 242 -12.27 -45.33 24.83
CA GLN A 242 -12.10 -46.78 24.86
C GLN A 242 -12.13 -47.36 26.28
N ASP A 243 -11.55 -46.65 27.24
CA ASP A 243 -11.58 -47.07 28.66
C ASP A 243 -12.98 -46.92 29.28
N ALA A 244 -13.78 -45.95 28.82
CA ALA A 244 -15.17 -45.77 29.27
C ALA A 244 -16.13 -46.83 28.73
N ASP A 245 -15.84 -47.49 27.61
CA ASP A 245 -16.67 -48.56 27.03
C ASP A 245 -16.33 -49.97 27.59
N GLN A 246 -15.26 -50.10 28.39
CA GLN A 246 -14.84 -51.34 29.04
C GLN A 246 -15.15 -51.39 30.53
N ALA A 247 -15.78 -50.38 31.12
CA ALA A 247 -16.17 -50.27 32.52
C ALA A 247 -17.71 -50.40 32.67
#